data_3b857f35aa51a5d0950d5e35e9c508a4
#
_entry.id   3b857f35aa51a5d0950d5e35e9c508a4
#
_cell.length_a   1.000
_cell.length_b   1.000
_cell.length_c   1.000
_cell.angle_alpha   90.00
_cell.angle_beta   90.00
_cell.angle_gamma   90.00
#
_symmetry.space_group_name_H-M   'P 1'
#
loop_
_entity.id
_entity.type
_entity.pdbx_description
1 polymer ?
#
loop_
_entity_poly.entity_id
_entity_poly.type
_entity_poly.pdbx_seq_one_letter_code
_entity_poly.pdbx_strand_id
1 'polypeptide(L)'
;MSKNLSTLEQRLGYRFNRIDLLERALTHRSSPSQSETSKTDGSQHNETLELLGDSVLGLAVVERLLEKNPEMDEGGLTQMKHRLVSDRHLAELATEMGLGEFIILSKGEEGSGGRFKQALLAGALESVVGAVFLDSGYVPARNLVRAMFGRRIDDAVPSKESDHKTMLQEHFHALKQPPPTYRVISSEGPSHDMVFHVEVSWQGGSETASGRSKKQAEMSAAGKALVRLGVISSAD
;
A
#
# COMPACT_ATOMS: atom_id res chain seq x y z
N MET A 1 24.72 20.19 -2.08
CA MET A 1 24.50 20.74 -0.72
C MET A 1 23.89 19.62 0.11
N SER A 2 24.52 19.21 1.19
CA SER A 2 23.94 18.25 2.14
C SER A 2 22.67 18.88 2.73
N LYS A 3 21.52 18.25 2.52
CA LYS A 3 20.25 18.74 3.08
C LYS A 3 20.32 18.57 4.60
N ASN A 4 19.81 19.55 5.32
CA ASN A 4 19.88 19.54 6.78
C ASN A 4 18.91 18.48 7.34
N LEU A 5 19.42 17.30 7.70
CA LEU A 5 18.63 16.20 8.25
C LEU A 5 17.91 16.57 9.54
N SER A 6 18.41 17.56 10.29
CA SER A 6 17.72 18.04 11.51
C SER A 6 16.34 18.63 11.20
N THR A 7 16.14 19.18 10.00
CA THR A 7 14.81 19.64 9.56
C THR A 7 13.87 18.44 9.33
N LEU A 8 14.38 17.34 8.79
CA LEU A 8 13.58 16.13 8.63
C LEU A 8 13.25 15.49 9.98
N GLU A 9 14.22 15.41 10.90
CA GLU A 9 13.97 14.93 12.26
C GLU A 9 12.86 15.71 12.96
N GLN A 10 12.82 17.04 12.79
CA GLN A 10 11.74 17.89 13.32
C GLN A 10 10.38 17.55 12.69
N ARG A 11 10.33 17.33 11.36
CA ARG A 11 9.10 16.93 10.65
C ARG A 11 8.62 15.54 11.09
N LEU A 12 9.55 14.60 11.34
CA LEU A 12 9.28 13.26 11.85
C LEU A 12 8.84 13.26 13.31
N GLY A 13 9.16 14.33 14.08
CA GLY A 13 9.01 14.33 15.54
C GLY A 13 9.90 13.29 16.23
N TYR A 14 10.99 12.88 15.57
CA TYR A 14 11.92 11.87 16.07
C TYR A 14 13.37 12.31 15.84
N ARG A 15 14.20 12.17 16.86
CA ARG A 15 15.64 12.46 16.81
C ARG A 15 16.43 11.16 16.85
N PHE A 16 17.25 10.93 15.84
CA PHE A 16 18.09 9.73 15.74
C PHE A 16 19.28 9.79 16.69
N ASN A 17 19.55 8.68 17.37
CA ASN A 17 20.80 8.44 18.07
C ASN A 17 21.92 8.13 17.05
N ARG A 18 21.55 7.43 15.97
CA ARG A 18 22.42 7.01 14.88
C ARG A 18 21.94 7.63 13.57
N ILE A 19 22.42 8.83 13.28
CA ILE A 19 22.03 9.60 12.09
C ILE A 19 22.36 8.88 10.77
N ASP A 20 23.37 7.99 10.79
CA ASP A 20 23.75 7.13 9.66
C ASP A 20 22.58 6.25 9.18
N LEU A 21 21.71 5.80 10.08
CA LEU A 21 20.50 5.04 9.73
C LEU A 21 19.51 5.88 8.91
N LEU A 22 19.33 7.16 9.26
CA LEU A 22 18.48 8.06 8.49
C LEU A 22 19.10 8.37 7.12
N GLU A 23 20.39 8.63 7.06
CA GLU A 23 21.11 8.83 5.79
C GLU A 23 20.94 7.63 4.86
N ARG A 24 21.12 6.43 5.40
CA ARG A 24 20.91 5.19 4.66
C ARG A 24 19.45 5.03 4.20
N ALA A 25 18.47 5.30 5.06
CA ALA A 25 17.05 5.21 4.72
C ALA A 25 16.66 6.13 3.55
N LEU A 26 17.35 7.25 3.41
CA LEU A 26 17.13 8.23 2.35
C LEU A 26 17.97 7.96 1.09
N THR A 27 18.89 7.00 1.11
CA THR A 27 19.79 6.70 -0.02
C THR A 27 19.18 5.62 -0.90
N HIS A 28 18.65 6.05 -2.06
CA HIS A 28 18.09 5.14 -3.05
C HIS A 28 19.20 4.35 -3.75
N ARG A 29 18.91 3.12 -4.17
CA ARG A 29 19.86 2.22 -4.87
C ARG A 29 20.48 2.81 -6.13
N SER A 30 19.84 3.80 -6.77
CA SER A 30 20.40 4.48 -7.93
C SER A 30 21.53 5.43 -7.56
N SER A 31 21.65 5.83 -6.30
CA SER A 31 22.69 6.75 -5.85
C SER A 31 24.07 6.12 -6.06
N PRO A 32 25.05 6.85 -6.63
CA PRO A 32 26.41 6.34 -6.73
C PRO A 32 26.96 6.10 -5.32
N SER A 33 27.38 4.86 -5.05
CA SER A 33 28.07 4.49 -3.81
C SER A 33 29.32 5.37 -3.65
N GLN A 34 29.54 5.91 -2.45
CA GLN A 34 30.70 6.76 -2.18
C GLN A 34 32.03 5.97 -2.15
N SER A 35 32.02 4.64 -2.27
CA SER A 35 33.23 3.83 -2.38
C SER A 35 33.09 2.78 -3.46
N GLU A 36 33.98 2.81 -4.45
CA GLU A 36 34.12 1.80 -5.51
C GLU A 36 34.44 0.39 -4.96
N THR A 37 34.81 0.28 -3.68
CA THR A 37 35.19 -0.95 -3.01
C THR A 37 34.01 -1.73 -2.41
N SER A 38 32.81 -1.16 -2.38
CA SER A 38 31.61 -1.76 -1.73
C SER A 38 30.53 -2.27 -2.70
N LYS A 39 30.90 -2.74 -3.89
CA LYS A 39 29.92 -3.24 -4.89
C LYS A 39 29.13 -4.49 -4.46
N THR A 40 29.40 -5.06 -3.32
CA THR A 40 28.78 -6.31 -2.82
C THR A 40 27.99 -6.16 -1.51
N ASP A 41 28.03 -4.98 -0.89
CA ASP A 41 27.38 -4.77 0.40
C ASP A 41 26.10 -3.94 0.22
N GLY A 42 24.94 -4.60 0.16
CA GLY A 42 23.59 -3.99 0.14
C GLY A 42 23.28 -3.16 1.40
N SER A 43 24.26 -2.99 2.30
CA SER A 43 24.15 -2.22 3.54
C SER A 43 24.11 -0.70 3.33
N GLN A 44 24.42 -0.19 2.12
CA GLN A 44 24.52 1.25 1.86
C GLN A 44 23.22 1.91 1.33
N HIS A 45 22.26 1.11 0.90
CA HIS A 45 21.01 1.57 0.31
C HIS A 45 19.82 1.25 1.20
N ASN A 46 18.70 1.87 0.88
CA ASN A 46 17.49 1.80 1.67
C ASN A 46 16.74 0.46 1.57
N GLU A 47 16.95 -0.37 0.53
CA GLU A 47 16.12 -1.55 0.23
C GLU A 47 15.91 -2.52 1.42
N THR A 48 16.95 -2.80 2.20
CA THR A 48 16.81 -3.68 3.38
C THR A 48 16.11 -2.99 4.56
N LEU A 49 16.21 -1.66 4.66
CA LEU A 49 15.44 -0.88 5.63
C LEU A 49 13.97 -0.76 5.20
N GLU A 50 13.69 -0.68 3.90
CA GLU A 50 12.37 -0.72 3.31
C GLU A 50 11.65 -2.02 3.66
N LEU A 51 12.29 -3.18 3.41
CA LEU A 51 11.76 -4.49 3.78
C LEU A 51 11.42 -4.60 5.28
N LEU A 52 12.34 -4.13 6.13
CA LEU A 52 12.12 -4.12 7.58
C LEU A 52 11.00 -3.15 7.95
N GLY A 53 11.01 -1.97 7.36
CA GLY A 53 10.05 -0.90 7.63
C GLY A 53 8.63 -1.25 7.23
N ASP A 54 8.42 -1.89 6.06
CA ASP A 54 7.11 -2.43 5.67
C ASP A 54 6.55 -3.37 6.75
N SER A 55 7.37 -4.30 7.25
CA SER A 55 6.96 -5.23 8.30
C SER A 55 6.59 -4.52 9.60
N VAL A 56 7.38 -3.55 10.04
CA VAL A 56 7.15 -2.77 11.27
C VAL A 56 5.94 -1.85 11.13
N LEU A 57 5.80 -1.19 9.99
CA LEU A 57 4.67 -0.33 9.65
C LEU A 57 3.38 -1.13 9.62
N GLY A 58 3.39 -2.27 8.93
CA GLY A 58 2.26 -3.20 8.87
C GLY A 58 1.82 -3.66 10.26
N LEU A 59 2.76 -4.03 11.13
CA LEU A 59 2.48 -4.41 12.53
C LEU A 59 1.85 -3.26 13.32
N ALA A 60 2.41 -2.05 13.23
CA ALA A 60 1.90 -0.88 13.97
C ALA A 60 0.49 -0.46 13.53
N VAL A 61 0.21 -0.58 12.22
CA VAL A 61 -1.13 -0.33 11.67
C VAL A 61 -2.12 -1.37 12.15
N VAL A 62 -1.79 -2.67 12.06
CA VAL A 62 -2.69 -3.76 12.52
C VAL A 62 -2.95 -3.67 14.01
N GLU A 63 -1.92 -3.42 14.83
CA GLU A 63 -2.08 -3.19 16.28
C GLU A 63 -3.13 -2.10 16.55
N ARG A 64 -3.03 -0.97 15.85
CA ARG A 64 -3.99 0.14 16.03
C ARG A 64 -5.38 -0.18 15.51
N LEU A 65 -5.49 -0.89 14.39
CA LEU A 65 -6.78 -1.34 13.85
C LEU A 65 -7.51 -2.27 14.82
N LEU A 66 -6.79 -3.22 15.43
CA LEU A 66 -7.34 -4.13 16.45
C LEU A 66 -7.78 -3.37 17.71
N GLU A 67 -7.00 -2.40 18.18
CA GLU A 67 -7.38 -1.55 19.31
C GLU A 67 -8.70 -0.80 19.07
N LYS A 68 -8.94 -0.37 17.83
CA LYS A 68 -10.12 0.43 17.45
C LYS A 68 -11.33 -0.40 17.06
N ASN A 69 -11.10 -1.59 16.54
CA ASN A 69 -12.14 -2.45 15.97
C ASN A 69 -12.06 -3.88 16.55
N PRO A 70 -12.24 -4.05 17.88
CA PRO A 70 -12.02 -5.35 18.53
C PRO A 70 -12.96 -6.45 18.06
N GLU A 71 -14.13 -6.11 17.52
CA GLU A 71 -15.14 -7.06 17.04
C GLU A 71 -15.07 -7.30 15.51
N MET A 72 -14.08 -6.67 14.83
CA MET A 72 -13.96 -6.81 13.38
C MET A 72 -13.27 -8.12 13.02
N ASP A 73 -13.75 -8.78 11.98
CA ASP A 73 -13.16 -9.99 11.44
C ASP A 73 -11.81 -9.75 10.73
N GLU A 74 -11.09 -10.83 10.47
CA GLU A 74 -9.80 -10.79 9.77
C GLU A 74 -9.90 -10.14 8.38
N GLY A 75 -11.00 -10.42 7.65
CA GLY A 75 -11.21 -9.89 6.30
C GLY A 75 -11.30 -8.36 6.29
N GLY A 76 -12.11 -7.79 7.17
CA GLY A 76 -12.25 -6.34 7.33
C GLY A 76 -10.94 -5.66 7.74
N LEU A 77 -10.24 -6.23 8.72
CA LEU A 77 -8.93 -5.73 9.16
C LEU A 77 -7.88 -5.78 8.05
N THR A 78 -7.86 -6.86 7.28
CA THR A 78 -6.95 -7.03 6.15
C THR A 78 -7.20 -6.00 5.05
N GLN A 79 -8.46 -5.75 4.69
CA GLN A 79 -8.81 -4.71 3.71
C GLN A 79 -8.37 -3.32 4.17
N MET A 80 -8.64 -2.97 5.44
CA MET A 80 -8.24 -1.69 6.00
C MET A 80 -6.72 -1.54 6.01
N LYS A 81 -5.98 -2.57 6.45
CA LYS A 81 -4.52 -2.60 6.40
C LYS A 81 -4.04 -2.36 4.97
N HIS A 82 -4.47 -3.16 3.99
CA HIS A 82 -4.00 -3.05 2.60
C HIS A 82 -4.19 -1.65 2.02
N ARG A 83 -5.30 -0.98 2.33
CA ARG A 83 -5.55 0.39 1.88
C ARG A 83 -4.60 1.38 2.53
N LEU A 84 -4.42 1.27 3.86
CA LEU A 84 -3.58 2.18 4.64
C LEU A 84 -2.10 2.06 4.28
N VAL A 85 -1.59 0.84 4.04
CA VAL A 85 -0.18 0.59 3.70
C VAL A 85 0.06 0.48 2.18
N SER A 86 -0.88 0.94 1.34
CA SER A 86 -0.66 0.96 -0.11
C SER A 86 0.39 2.00 -0.49
N ASP A 87 1.19 1.72 -1.53
CA ASP A 87 2.18 2.67 -2.07
C ASP A 87 1.59 4.06 -2.28
N ARG A 88 0.35 4.12 -2.80
CA ARG A 88 -0.34 5.39 -3.02
C ARG A 88 -0.50 6.18 -1.73
N HIS A 89 -1.01 5.54 -0.68
CA HIS A 89 -1.27 6.20 0.60
C HIS A 89 0.02 6.59 1.31
N LEU A 90 1.03 5.70 1.29
CA LEU A 90 2.36 5.98 1.85
C LEU A 90 3.06 7.12 1.11
N ALA A 91 2.94 7.19 -0.22
CA ALA A 91 3.49 8.30 -1.01
C ALA A 91 2.77 9.63 -0.72
N GLU A 92 1.46 9.63 -0.48
CA GLU A 92 0.71 10.80 -0.02
C GLU A 92 1.27 11.31 1.32
N LEU A 93 1.46 10.43 2.31
CA LEU A 93 2.08 10.76 3.60
C LEU A 93 3.51 11.30 3.45
N ALA A 94 4.33 10.61 2.65
CA ALA A 94 5.71 11.05 2.37
C ALA A 94 5.76 12.44 1.73
N THR A 95 4.80 12.73 0.84
CA THR A 95 4.69 14.05 0.18
C THR A 95 4.29 15.13 1.17
N GLU A 96 3.33 14.90 2.05
CA GLU A 96 2.91 15.84 3.08
C GLU A 96 4.06 16.20 4.04
N MET A 97 4.92 15.22 4.32
CA MET A 97 6.12 15.42 5.16
C MET A 97 7.28 16.08 4.39
N GLY A 98 7.15 16.23 3.06
CA GLY A 98 8.21 16.72 2.20
C GLY A 98 9.42 15.78 2.14
N LEU A 99 9.21 14.46 2.35
CA LEU A 99 10.29 13.46 2.42
C LEU A 99 11.09 13.41 1.11
N GLY A 100 10.43 13.56 -0.04
CA GLY A 100 11.06 13.56 -1.35
C GLY A 100 12.21 14.57 -1.48
N GLU A 101 12.18 15.68 -0.74
CA GLU A 101 13.26 16.65 -0.74
C GLU A 101 14.58 16.07 -0.21
N PHE A 102 14.54 15.09 0.67
CA PHE A 102 15.71 14.53 1.36
C PHE A 102 16.27 13.28 0.68
N ILE A 103 15.53 12.64 -0.22
CA ILE A 103 15.97 11.42 -0.90
C ILE A 103 17.20 11.70 -1.76
N ILE A 104 18.18 10.80 -1.67
CA ILE A 104 19.46 10.86 -2.40
C ILE A 104 19.33 9.94 -3.62
N LEU A 105 19.38 10.52 -4.82
CA LEU A 105 19.19 9.87 -6.11
C LEU A 105 20.40 10.04 -7.00
N SER A 106 20.55 9.18 -8.01
CA SER A 106 21.44 9.45 -9.13
C SER A 106 20.92 10.62 -9.99
N LYS A 107 21.80 11.25 -10.76
CA LYS A 107 21.40 12.30 -11.70
C LYS A 107 20.37 11.82 -12.72
N GLY A 108 20.45 10.55 -13.16
CA GLY A 108 19.48 9.96 -14.10
C GLY A 108 18.10 9.76 -13.48
N GLU A 109 18.03 9.24 -12.26
CA GLU A 109 16.78 9.06 -11.54
C GLU A 109 16.14 10.40 -11.17
N GLU A 110 16.94 11.37 -10.75
CA GLU A 110 16.49 12.75 -10.51
C GLU A 110 15.89 13.36 -11.78
N GLY A 111 16.58 13.24 -12.92
CA GLY A 111 16.14 13.79 -14.22
C GLY A 111 14.85 13.14 -14.75
N SER A 112 14.54 11.90 -14.34
CA SER A 112 13.28 11.21 -14.66
C SER A 112 12.14 11.50 -13.68
N GLY A 113 12.29 12.47 -12.78
CA GLY A 113 11.29 12.84 -11.78
C GLY A 113 11.18 11.85 -10.62
N GLY A 114 12.25 11.09 -10.34
CA GLY A 114 12.28 10.04 -9.31
C GLY A 114 11.75 10.48 -7.95
N ARG A 115 12.01 11.72 -7.52
CA ARG A 115 11.50 12.28 -6.24
C ARG A 115 10.00 12.29 -6.07
N PHE A 116 9.26 12.22 -7.18
CA PHE A 116 7.79 12.29 -7.20
C PHE A 116 7.15 10.95 -7.55
N LYS A 117 7.95 9.92 -7.81
CA LYS A 117 7.43 8.57 -8.09
C LYS A 117 6.85 7.96 -6.82
N GLN A 118 5.61 7.47 -6.91
CA GLN A 118 4.89 6.86 -5.78
C GLN A 118 5.71 5.78 -5.07
N ALA A 119 6.17 4.77 -5.81
CA ALA A 119 6.92 3.66 -5.22
C ALA A 119 8.19 4.12 -4.50
N LEU A 120 8.87 5.15 -5.03
CA LEU A 120 10.09 5.66 -4.44
C LEU A 120 9.82 6.44 -3.13
N LEU A 121 8.73 7.20 -3.10
CA LEU A 121 8.31 7.92 -1.89
C LEU A 121 7.81 6.96 -0.81
N ALA A 122 7.03 5.94 -1.19
CA ALA A 122 6.55 4.90 -0.28
C ALA A 122 7.72 4.13 0.32
N GLY A 123 8.61 3.58 -0.50
CA GLY A 123 9.78 2.82 -0.04
C GLY A 123 10.72 3.65 0.85
N ALA A 124 10.88 4.96 0.56
CA ALA A 124 11.65 5.84 1.44
C ALA A 124 10.97 6.04 2.80
N LEU A 125 9.64 6.15 2.85
CA LEU A 125 8.91 6.26 4.11
C LEU A 125 9.03 4.99 4.95
N GLU A 126 8.85 3.83 4.33
CA GLU A 126 9.08 2.53 4.96
C GLU A 126 10.51 2.41 5.49
N SER A 127 11.49 2.81 4.68
CA SER A 127 12.89 2.80 5.08
C SER A 127 13.17 3.67 6.31
N VAL A 128 12.52 4.83 6.42
CA VAL A 128 12.60 5.69 7.62
C VAL A 128 12.01 4.99 8.84
N VAL A 129 10.87 4.30 8.70
CA VAL A 129 10.29 3.50 9.79
C VAL A 129 11.24 2.38 10.22
N GLY A 130 11.85 1.67 9.26
CA GLY A 130 12.86 0.64 9.51
C GLY A 130 14.10 1.20 10.22
N ALA A 131 14.54 2.40 9.83
CA ALA A 131 15.67 3.08 10.48
C ALA A 131 15.36 3.45 11.93
N VAL A 132 14.17 3.98 12.23
CA VAL A 132 13.73 4.27 13.62
C VAL A 132 13.66 3.00 14.45
N PHE A 133 13.17 1.90 13.86
CA PHE A 133 13.15 0.61 14.54
C PHE A 133 14.55 0.12 14.91
N LEU A 134 15.53 0.23 14.01
CA LEU A 134 16.92 -0.15 14.30
C LEU A 134 17.61 0.80 15.28
N ASP A 135 17.19 2.05 15.32
CA ASP A 135 17.75 3.07 16.21
C ASP A 135 17.27 2.91 17.66
N SER A 136 15.99 2.62 17.87
CA SER A 136 15.36 2.68 19.19
C SER A 136 14.26 1.64 19.45
N GLY A 137 14.09 0.66 18.56
CA GLY A 137 13.15 -0.45 18.72
C GLY A 137 11.71 -0.12 18.35
N TYR A 138 10.81 -1.05 18.67
CA TYR A 138 9.42 -1.03 18.19
C TYR A 138 8.60 0.15 18.71
N VAL A 139 8.69 0.49 19.99
CA VAL A 139 7.82 1.52 20.60
C VAL A 139 8.00 2.89 19.94
N PRO A 140 9.22 3.41 19.73
CA PRO A 140 9.42 4.65 18.97
C PRO A 140 8.94 4.54 17.51
N ALA A 141 9.21 3.44 16.81
CA ALA A 141 8.74 3.22 15.44
C ALA A 141 7.21 3.22 15.35
N ARG A 142 6.52 2.50 16.24
CA ARG A 142 5.06 2.52 16.38
C ARG A 142 4.52 3.93 16.61
N ASN A 143 5.14 4.69 17.51
CA ASN A 143 4.71 6.06 17.82
C ASN A 143 4.87 6.97 16.61
N LEU A 144 5.96 6.83 15.85
CA LEU A 144 6.17 7.53 14.58
C LEU A 144 5.06 7.19 13.58
N VAL A 145 4.76 5.90 13.36
CA VAL A 145 3.67 5.46 12.48
C VAL A 145 2.34 6.05 12.91
N ARG A 146 1.99 5.98 14.19
CA ARG A 146 0.75 6.55 14.72
C ARG A 146 0.67 8.07 14.53
N ALA A 147 1.78 8.78 14.68
CA ALA A 147 1.85 10.22 14.44
C ALA A 147 1.69 10.59 12.95
N MET A 148 2.36 9.87 12.05
CA MET A 148 2.29 10.08 10.60
C MET A 148 0.89 9.84 10.06
N PHE A 149 0.25 8.76 10.47
CA PHE A 149 -1.12 8.45 10.02
C PHE A 149 -2.16 9.34 10.68
N GLY A 150 -1.90 9.85 11.90
CA GLY A 150 -2.84 10.66 12.65
C GLY A 150 -4.18 9.96 12.80
N ARG A 151 -5.27 10.65 12.39
CA ARG A 151 -6.63 10.10 12.45
C ARG A 151 -6.96 9.10 11.32
N ARG A 152 -6.12 8.98 10.29
CA ARG A 152 -6.41 8.13 9.13
C ARG A 152 -6.64 6.65 9.48
N ILE A 153 -5.89 6.14 10.47
CA ILE A 153 -6.12 4.77 10.97
C ILE A 153 -7.44 4.72 11.77
N ASP A 154 -7.69 5.72 12.62
CA ASP A 154 -8.87 5.75 13.48
C ASP A 154 -10.18 5.95 12.69
N ASP A 155 -10.11 6.70 11.59
CA ASP A 155 -11.23 6.99 10.70
C ASP A 155 -11.35 5.96 9.55
N ALA A 156 -10.44 4.97 9.50
CA ALA A 156 -10.50 3.92 8.51
C ALA A 156 -11.75 3.05 8.73
N VAL A 157 -12.52 2.89 7.67
CA VAL A 157 -13.66 1.98 7.65
C VAL A 157 -13.40 0.90 6.60
N PRO A 158 -13.89 -0.33 6.78
CA PRO A 158 -13.87 -1.31 5.71
C PRO A 158 -14.49 -0.68 4.47
N SER A 159 -13.87 -0.83 3.31
CA SER A 159 -14.52 -0.37 2.10
C SER A 159 -15.81 -1.15 1.94
N LYS A 160 -16.92 -0.47 1.69
CA LYS A 160 -18.16 -1.14 1.24
C LYS A 160 -18.00 -1.75 -0.16
N GLU A 161 -16.91 -1.46 -0.85
CA GLU A 161 -16.42 -2.26 -1.97
C GLU A 161 -15.84 -3.56 -1.39
N SER A 162 -16.74 -4.39 -0.85
CA SER A 162 -16.48 -5.79 -0.56
C SER A 162 -15.78 -6.34 -1.77
N ASP A 163 -14.69 -7.09 -1.58
CA ASP A 163 -14.06 -7.79 -2.70
C ASP A 163 -15.03 -8.88 -3.15
N HIS A 164 -16.09 -8.45 -3.86
CA HIS A 164 -17.16 -9.31 -4.35
C HIS A 164 -16.60 -10.50 -5.12
N LYS A 165 -15.41 -10.34 -5.69
CA LYS A 165 -14.73 -11.40 -6.41
C LYS A 165 -14.22 -12.49 -5.48
N THR A 166 -13.60 -12.11 -4.37
CA THR A 166 -13.16 -13.03 -3.30
C THR A 166 -14.38 -13.65 -2.62
N MET A 167 -15.39 -12.86 -2.23
CA MET A 167 -16.61 -13.38 -1.62
C MET A 167 -17.32 -14.41 -2.50
N LEU A 168 -17.39 -14.14 -3.81
CA LEU A 168 -18.02 -15.08 -4.75
C LEU A 168 -17.21 -16.37 -4.89
N GLN A 169 -15.88 -16.27 -4.89
CA GLN A 169 -14.99 -17.43 -4.92
C GLN A 169 -15.10 -18.27 -3.65
N GLU A 170 -15.12 -17.65 -2.48
CA GLU A 170 -15.30 -18.30 -1.19
C GLU A 170 -16.66 -18.99 -1.09
N HIS A 171 -17.74 -18.35 -1.58
CA HIS A 171 -19.08 -18.93 -1.65
C HIS A 171 -19.09 -20.25 -2.43
N PHE A 172 -18.49 -20.29 -3.63
CA PHE A 172 -18.42 -21.52 -4.42
C PHE A 172 -17.49 -22.56 -3.81
N HIS A 173 -16.40 -22.14 -3.18
CA HIS A 173 -15.50 -23.02 -2.45
C HIS A 173 -16.20 -23.70 -1.27
N ALA A 174 -16.99 -22.93 -0.48
CA ALA A 174 -17.79 -23.48 0.63
C ALA A 174 -18.83 -24.52 0.15
N LEU A 175 -19.39 -24.32 -1.05
CA LEU A 175 -20.32 -25.26 -1.69
C LEU A 175 -19.61 -26.44 -2.38
N LYS A 176 -18.28 -26.51 -2.34
CA LYS A 176 -17.45 -27.49 -3.07
C LYS A 176 -17.74 -27.51 -4.59
N GLN A 177 -18.05 -26.36 -5.16
CA GLN A 177 -18.32 -26.15 -6.57
C GLN A 177 -17.10 -25.54 -7.27
N PRO A 178 -16.99 -25.67 -8.62
CA PRO A 178 -15.92 -25.00 -9.38
C PRO A 178 -15.96 -23.49 -9.20
N PRO A 179 -14.79 -22.82 -9.15
CA PRO A 179 -14.75 -21.38 -9.00
C PRO A 179 -15.39 -20.67 -10.20
N PRO A 180 -15.95 -19.46 -9.98
CA PRO A 180 -16.52 -18.66 -11.07
C PRO A 180 -15.44 -18.24 -12.07
N THR A 181 -15.81 -18.12 -13.34
CA THR A 181 -14.91 -17.70 -14.42
C THR A 181 -15.32 -16.32 -14.93
N TYR A 182 -14.32 -15.51 -15.33
CA TYR A 182 -14.53 -14.13 -15.80
C TYR A 182 -14.06 -14.01 -17.24
N ARG A 183 -14.86 -13.36 -18.09
CA ARG A 183 -14.54 -13.10 -19.48
C ARG A 183 -14.87 -11.66 -19.87
N VAL A 184 -13.94 -10.95 -20.48
CA VAL A 184 -14.23 -9.66 -21.12
C VAL A 184 -15.05 -9.92 -22.38
N ILE A 185 -16.27 -9.37 -22.45
CA ILE A 185 -17.19 -9.51 -23.58
C ILE A 185 -16.84 -8.48 -24.66
N SER A 186 -16.69 -7.21 -24.23
CA SER A 186 -16.34 -6.10 -25.11
C SER A 186 -15.60 -4.99 -24.32
N SER A 187 -15.01 -4.08 -25.07
CA SER A 187 -14.51 -2.81 -24.53
C SER A 187 -14.85 -1.69 -25.49
N GLU A 188 -15.31 -0.56 -24.97
CA GLU A 188 -15.80 0.57 -25.76
C GLU A 188 -15.20 1.88 -25.24
N GLY A 189 -15.05 2.86 -26.13
CA GLY A 189 -14.54 4.19 -25.81
C GLY A 189 -13.08 4.42 -26.18
N PRO A 190 -12.62 5.68 -26.11
CA PRO A 190 -11.22 6.02 -26.37
C PRO A 190 -10.32 5.50 -25.25
N SER A 191 -9.03 5.34 -25.54
CA SER A 191 -8.04 4.73 -24.61
C SER A 191 -7.96 5.39 -23.23
N HIS A 192 -8.33 6.67 -23.10
CA HIS A 192 -8.32 7.42 -21.85
C HIS A 192 -9.66 7.37 -21.08
N ASP A 193 -10.73 6.85 -21.70
CA ASP A 193 -12.06 6.67 -21.08
C ASP A 193 -12.71 5.36 -21.57
N MET A 194 -11.96 4.27 -21.46
CA MET A 194 -12.39 2.95 -21.91
C MET A 194 -13.32 2.30 -20.89
N VAL A 195 -14.44 1.77 -21.36
CA VAL A 195 -15.40 0.99 -20.58
C VAL A 195 -15.25 -0.48 -20.96
N PHE A 196 -15.04 -1.33 -19.96
CA PHE A 196 -14.95 -2.78 -20.12
C PHE A 196 -16.28 -3.42 -19.71
N HIS A 197 -16.77 -4.34 -20.53
CA HIS A 197 -17.92 -5.19 -20.22
C HIS A 197 -17.41 -6.60 -19.90
N VAL A 198 -17.74 -7.09 -18.71
CA VAL A 198 -17.27 -8.39 -18.22
C VAL A 198 -18.46 -9.26 -17.84
N GLU A 199 -18.38 -10.53 -18.21
CA GLU A 199 -19.28 -11.58 -17.75
C GLU A 199 -18.56 -12.41 -16.68
N VAL A 200 -19.23 -12.66 -15.55
CA VAL A 200 -18.90 -13.71 -14.61
C VAL A 200 -19.86 -14.87 -14.82
N SER A 201 -19.35 -16.09 -14.90
CA SER A 201 -20.16 -17.30 -15.10
C SER A 201 -19.81 -18.37 -14.08
N TRP A 202 -20.82 -19.11 -13.65
CA TRP A 202 -20.72 -20.23 -12.71
C TRP A 202 -21.69 -21.34 -13.07
N GLN A 203 -21.64 -22.47 -12.37
CA GLN A 203 -22.57 -23.55 -12.58
C GLN A 203 -23.99 -23.11 -12.16
N GLY A 204 -24.84 -22.86 -13.14
CA GLY A 204 -26.24 -22.44 -12.94
C GLY A 204 -26.54 -20.99 -13.30
N GLY A 205 -25.56 -20.20 -13.79
CA GLY A 205 -25.86 -18.84 -14.24
C GLY A 205 -24.67 -18.01 -14.65
N SER A 206 -24.97 -16.82 -15.12
CA SER A 206 -24.00 -15.76 -15.38
C SER A 206 -24.57 -14.39 -15.10
N GLU A 207 -23.71 -13.42 -14.83
CA GLU A 207 -24.03 -12.00 -14.70
C GLU A 207 -23.04 -11.13 -15.45
N THR A 208 -23.49 -9.97 -15.90
CA THR A 208 -22.67 -9.02 -16.65
C THR A 208 -22.62 -7.66 -15.96
N ALA A 209 -21.46 -7.02 -16.00
CA ALA A 209 -21.30 -5.65 -15.55
C ALA A 209 -20.26 -4.91 -16.38
N SER A 210 -20.23 -3.59 -16.20
CA SER A 210 -19.27 -2.70 -16.85
C SER A 210 -18.47 -1.92 -15.82
N GLY A 211 -17.29 -1.45 -16.20
CA GLY A 211 -16.42 -0.62 -15.38
C GLY A 211 -15.33 0.07 -16.20
N ARG A 212 -14.73 1.10 -15.64
CA ARG A 212 -13.63 1.85 -16.28
C ARG A 212 -12.29 1.09 -16.30
N SER A 213 -12.23 -0.04 -15.64
CA SER A 213 -11.11 -1.00 -15.72
C SER A 213 -11.66 -2.43 -15.70
N LYS A 214 -10.89 -3.39 -16.23
CA LYS A 214 -11.25 -4.81 -16.16
C LYS A 214 -11.53 -5.25 -14.72
N LYS A 215 -10.67 -4.84 -13.76
CA LYS A 215 -10.83 -5.15 -12.34
C LYS A 215 -12.16 -4.63 -11.77
N GLN A 216 -12.51 -3.38 -12.10
CA GLN A 216 -13.78 -2.79 -11.65
C GLN A 216 -14.99 -3.50 -12.26
N ALA A 217 -14.94 -3.81 -13.55
CA ALA A 217 -16.01 -4.55 -14.23
C ALA A 217 -16.20 -5.97 -13.66
N GLU A 218 -15.09 -6.69 -13.38
CA GLU A 218 -15.12 -8.00 -12.73
C GLU A 218 -15.72 -7.93 -11.31
N MET A 219 -15.33 -6.94 -10.51
CA MET A 219 -15.90 -6.74 -9.16
C MET A 219 -17.39 -6.43 -9.22
N SER A 220 -17.81 -5.57 -10.13
CA SER A 220 -19.24 -5.23 -10.32
C SER A 220 -20.05 -6.44 -10.79
N ALA A 221 -19.50 -7.28 -11.68
CA ALA A 221 -20.14 -8.52 -12.12
C ALA A 221 -20.28 -9.53 -10.97
N ALA A 222 -19.23 -9.68 -10.16
CA ALA A 222 -19.27 -10.53 -8.97
C ALA A 222 -20.30 -10.06 -7.94
N GLY A 223 -20.43 -8.76 -7.71
CA GLY A 223 -21.45 -8.19 -6.83
C GLY A 223 -22.87 -8.55 -7.29
N LYS A 224 -23.16 -8.40 -8.60
CA LYS A 224 -24.46 -8.81 -9.17
C LYS A 224 -24.71 -10.31 -9.00
N ALA A 225 -23.68 -11.13 -9.20
CA ALA A 225 -23.78 -12.58 -8.98
C ALA A 225 -24.10 -12.92 -7.53
N LEU A 226 -23.48 -12.28 -6.56
CA LEU A 226 -23.75 -12.47 -5.14
C LEU A 226 -25.18 -12.06 -4.75
N VAL A 227 -25.69 -10.96 -5.30
CA VAL A 227 -27.09 -10.56 -5.13
C VAL A 227 -28.05 -11.61 -5.68
N ARG A 228 -27.79 -12.09 -6.91
CA ARG A 228 -28.62 -13.12 -7.54
C ARG A 228 -28.60 -14.44 -6.80
N LEU A 229 -27.47 -14.79 -6.16
CA LEU A 229 -27.31 -15.98 -5.33
C LEU A 229 -27.88 -15.80 -3.91
N GLY A 230 -28.36 -14.61 -3.56
CA GLY A 230 -28.90 -14.30 -2.23
C GLY A 230 -27.86 -14.26 -1.12
N VAL A 231 -26.58 -14.07 -1.49
CA VAL A 231 -25.45 -13.98 -0.53
C VAL A 231 -25.36 -12.58 0.07
N ILE A 232 -25.66 -11.54 -0.72
CA ILE A 232 -25.75 -10.15 -0.28
C ILE A 232 -27.06 -9.53 -0.72
N SER A 233 -27.49 -8.45 -0.05
CA SER A 233 -28.70 -7.72 -0.41
C SER A 233 -28.42 -6.70 -1.54
N SER A 234 -29.46 -6.35 -2.32
CA SER A 234 -29.35 -5.39 -3.45
C SER A 234 -29.15 -3.93 -3.03
N ALA A 235 -29.00 -3.65 -1.73
CA ALA A 235 -28.85 -2.29 -1.16
C ALA A 235 -27.41 -1.99 -0.68
N ASP A 236 -26.47 -2.89 -0.88
CA ASP A 236 -25.06 -2.74 -0.46
C ASP A 236 -24.14 -2.41 -1.65
#